data_e3d8616c9fb0973850e29713e250efd8
#
_entry.id   e3d8616c9fb0973850e29713e250efd8
#
_cell.length_a   1.000
_cell.length_b   1.000
_cell.length_c   1.000
_cell.angle_alpha   90.00
_cell.angle_beta   90.00
_cell.angle_gamma   90.00
#
_symmetry.space_group_name_H-M   'P 1'
#
loop_
_entity.id
_entity.type
_entity.pdbx_description
1 polymer ?
#
loop_
_entity_poly.entity_id
_entity_poly.type
_entity_poly.pdbx_seq_one_letter_code
_entity_poly.pdbx_strand_id
1 'polypeptide(L)'
;MSKTWEHYHHAARHYERAAYHYKEAAKYDAAEDHEKAAHEAYLAHGHNQHAIHHDAEAAKMHAEQCDSLATAASEPAGKKKSTV
;
A
#
# COMPACT_ATOMS: atom_id res chain seq x y z
N MET A 1 -20.88 -4.42 -1.69
CA MET A 1 -20.16 -3.16 -1.73
C MET A 1 -18.70 -3.39 -1.43
N SER A 2 -17.87 -2.89 -2.28
CA SER A 2 -16.44 -3.06 -2.15
C SER A 2 -15.87 -2.17 -1.05
N LYS A 3 -14.88 -2.69 -0.33
CA LYS A 3 -14.16 -1.90 0.66
C LYS A 3 -12.76 -1.56 0.18
N THR A 4 -12.55 -1.65 -1.10
CA THR A 4 -11.24 -1.37 -1.71
C THR A 4 -10.76 0.03 -1.34
N TRP A 5 -11.67 1.01 -1.39
CA TRP A 5 -11.30 2.39 -1.08
C TRP A 5 -10.82 2.55 0.36
N GLU A 6 -11.35 1.74 1.28
CA GLU A 6 -10.91 1.79 2.67
C GLU A 6 -9.47 1.33 2.80
N HIS A 7 -9.11 0.28 2.07
CA HIS A 7 -7.72 -0.20 2.09
C HIS A 7 -6.78 0.83 1.49
N TYR A 8 -7.19 1.47 0.40
CA TYR A 8 -6.37 2.55 -0.18
C TYR A 8 -6.22 3.71 0.79
N HIS A 9 -7.30 4.05 1.48
CA HIS A 9 -7.27 5.13 2.46
C HIS A 9 -6.32 4.82 3.61
N HIS A 10 -6.39 3.59 4.13
CA HIS A 10 -5.49 3.18 5.20
C HIS A 10 -4.04 3.12 4.73
N ALA A 11 -3.82 2.66 3.52
CA ALA A 11 -2.47 2.64 2.96
C ALA A 11 -1.92 4.06 2.88
N ALA A 12 -2.72 4.99 2.38
CA ALA A 12 -2.28 6.38 2.26
C ALA A 12 -1.87 6.95 3.61
N ARG A 13 -2.67 6.70 4.64
CA ARG A 13 -2.37 7.22 5.97
C ARG A 13 -1.08 6.64 6.52
N HIS A 14 -0.85 5.35 6.33
CA HIS A 14 0.38 4.74 6.81
C HIS A 14 1.59 5.20 6.03
N TYR A 15 1.44 5.41 4.71
CA TYR A 15 2.54 5.96 3.91
C TYR A 15 2.88 7.38 4.36
N GLU A 16 1.86 8.18 4.69
CA GLU A 16 2.09 9.53 5.19
C GLU A 16 2.86 9.52 6.50
N ARG A 17 2.50 8.59 7.39
CA ARG A 17 3.19 8.46 8.66
C ARG A 17 4.61 7.95 8.47
N ALA A 18 4.80 7.02 7.54
CA ALA A 18 6.15 6.56 7.23
C ALA A 18 7.01 7.71 6.72
N ALA A 19 6.45 8.53 5.82
CA ALA A 19 7.18 9.68 5.30
C ALA A 19 7.57 10.66 6.42
N TYR A 20 6.65 10.90 7.34
CA TYR A 20 6.91 11.77 8.47
C TYR A 20 8.09 11.25 9.32
N HIS A 21 8.05 9.95 9.66
CA HIS A 21 9.10 9.38 10.50
C HIS A 21 10.44 9.31 9.76
N TYR A 22 10.43 9.10 8.45
CA TYR A 22 11.68 9.15 7.68
C TYR A 22 12.27 10.56 7.68
N LYS A 23 11.44 11.59 7.61
CA LYS A 23 11.92 12.96 7.69
C LYS A 23 12.53 13.25 9.05
N GLU A 24 11.88 12.74 10.11
CA GLU A 24 12.44 12.89 11.46
C GLU A 24 13.74 12.12 11.61
N ALA A 25 13.83 10.93 11.01
CA ALA A 25 15.06 10.16 11.04
C ALA A 25 16.19 10.93 10.39
N ALA A 26 15.93 11.53 9.23
CA ALA A 26 16.94 12.32 8.53
C ALA A 26 17.42 13.50 9.38
N LYS A 27 16.47 14.14 10.07
CA LYS A 27 16.78 15.29 10.91
C LYS A 27 17.68 14.89 12.08
N TYR A 28 17.35 13.79 12.77
CA TYR A 28 18.17 13.33 13.88
C TYR A 28 19.52 12.84 13.41
N ASP A 29 19.57 12.18 12.27
CA ASP A 29 20.85 11.70 11.75
C ASP A 29 21.76 12.85 11.38
N ALA A 30 21.21 13.91 10.79
CA ALA A 30 21.97 15.09 10.46
C ALA A 30 22.50 15.78 11.72
N ALA A 31 21.78 15.67 12.82
CA ALA A 31 22.22 16.22 14.11
C ALA A 31 23.11 15.24 14.86
N GLU A 32 23.47 14.13 14.23
CA GLU A 32 24.35 13.09 14.80
C GLU A 32 23.74 12.37 15.99
N ASP A 33 22.40 12.40 16.09
CA ASP A 33 21.70 11.61 17.09
C ASP A 33 21.26 10.33 16.39
N HIS A 34 22.19 9.42 16.19
CA HIS A 34 21.96 8.24 15.38
C HIS A 34 20.99 7.26 16.05
N GLU A 35 20.94 7.28 17.37
CA GLU A 35 20.04 6.41 18.11
C GLU A 35 18.58 6.79 17.86
N LYS A 36 18.27 8.09 17.97
CA LYS A 36 16.91 8.56 17.67
C LYS A 36 16.57 8.38 16.20
N ALA A 37 17.56 8.61 15.33
CA ALA A 37 17.35 8.40 13.91
C ALA A 37 16.95 6.96 13.63
N ALA A 38 17.63 6.01 14.23
CA ALA A 38 17.32 4.60 14.03
C ALA A 38 15.94 4.26 14.54
N HIS A 39 15.54 4.84 15.67
CA HIS A 39 14.21 4.61 16.21
C HIS A 39 13.13 5.13 15.26
N GLU A 40 13.31 6.34 14.74
CA GLU A 40 12.35 6.92 13.80
C GLU A 40 12.27 6.11 12.51
N ALA A 41 13.41 5.63 12.02
CA ALA A 41 13.43 4.80 10.83
C ALA A 41 12.69 3.48 11.07
N TYR A 42 12.82 2.93 12.27
CA TYR A 42 12.10 1.71 12.63
C TYR A 42 10.59 1.93 12.62
N LEU A 43 10.13 3.06 13.17
CA LEU A 43 8.72 3.40 13.14
C LEU A 43 8.21 3.57 11.70
N ALA A 44 9.02 4.25 10.88
CA ALA A 44 8.67 4.44 9.48
C ALA A 44 8.53 3.11 8.77
N HIS A 45 9.45 2.20 9.03
CA HIS A 45 9.40 0.88 8.42
C HIS A 45 8.12 0.14 8.82
N GLY A 46 7.74 0.23 10.10
CA GLY A 46 6.51 -0.40 10.58
C GLY A 46 5.29 0.13 9.86
N HIS A 47 5.19 1.45 9.72
CA HIS A 47 4.06 2.04 8.99
C HIS A 47 4.07 1.63 7.52
N ASN A 48 5.25 1.52 6.94
CA ASN A 48 5.37 1.10 5.55
C ASN A 48 4.85 -0.33 5.37
N GLN A 49 5.14 -1.21 6.33
CA GLN A 49 4.63 -2.58 6.27
C GLN A 49 3.11 -2.62 6.36
N HIS A 50 2.51 -1.78 7.20
CA HIS A 50 1.06 -1.68 7.27
C HIS A 50 0.48 -1.17 5.95
N ALA A 51 1.13 -0.17 5.36
CA ALA A 51 0.68 0.38 4.09
C ALA A 51 0.73 -0.67 2.99
N ILE A 52 1.80 -1.45 2.95
CA ILE A 52 1.97 -2.51 1.96
C ILE A 52 0.87 -3.55 2.12
N HIS A 53 0.52 -3.89 3.36
CA HIS A 53 -0.55 -4.85 3.60
C HIS A 53 -1.88 -4.34 3.02
N HIS A 54 -2.24 -3.10 3.31
CA HIS A 54 -3.50 -2.55 2.80
C HIS A 54 -3.47 -2.39 1.28
N ASP A 55 -2.32 -2.00 0.75
CA ASP A 55 -2.14 -1.88 -0.70
C ASP A 55 -2.35 -3.24 -1.37
N ALA A 56 -1.77 -4.28 -0.80
CA ALA A 56 -1.92 -5.63 -1.34
C ALA A 56 -3.38 -6.09 -1.29
N GLU A 57 -4.08 -5.80 -0.19
CA GLU A 57 -5.49 -6.16 -0.08
C GLU A 57 -6.33 -5.41 -1.10
N ALA A 58 -6.06 -4.13 -1.29
CA ALA A 58 -6.78 -3.33 -2.27
C ALA A 58 -6.54 -3.85 -3.68
N ALA A 59 -5.29 -4.18 -3.99
CA ALA A 59 -4.96 -4.69 -5.32
C ALA A 59 -5.66 -6.02 -5.59
N LYS A 60 -5.73 -6.87 -4.58
CA LYS A 60 -6.40 -8.16 -4.70
C LYS A 60 -7.88 -7.97 -4.96
N MET A 61 -8.52 -7.10 -4.19
CA MET A 61 -9.95 -6.82 -4.38
C MET A 61 -10.22 -6.21 -5.74
N HIS A 62 -9.34 -5.30 -6.16
CA HIS A 62 -9.49 -4.67 -7.46
C HIS A 62 -9.36 -5.68 -8.59
N ALA A 63 -8.40 -6.58 -8.48
CA ALA A 63 -8.19 -7.61 -9.48
C ALA A 63 -9.43 -8.52 -9.57
N GLU A 64 -10.01 -8.86 -8.43
CA GLU A 64 -11.21 -9.68 -8.40
C GLU A 64 -12.37 -8.97 -9.08
N GLN A 65 -12.52 -7.68 -8.83
CA GLN A 65 -13.56 -6.89 -9.48
C GLN A 65 -13.36 -6.84 -10.98
N CYS A 66 -12.13 -6.63 -11.41
CA CYS A 66 -11.83 -6.57 -12.84
C CYS A 66 -12.08 -7.92 -13.51
N ASP A 67 -11.71 -9.00 -12.84
CA ASP A 67 -11.94 -10.33 -13.39
C ASP A 67 -13.44 -10.60 -13.55
N SER A 68 -14.22 -10.21 -12.55
CA SER A 68 -15.67 -10.39 -12.63
C SER A 68 -16.26 -9.61 -13.79
N LEU A 69 -15.81 -8.37 -13.95
CA LEU A 69 -16.30 -7.52 -15.04
C LEU A 69 -15.87 -8.08 -16.40
N ALA A 70 -14.63 -8.51 -16.49
CA ALA A 70 -14.12 -9.07 -17.74
C ALA A 70 -14.88 -10.33 -18.11
N THR A 71 -15.13 -11.18 -17.14
CA THR A 71 -15.89 -12.41 -17.39
C THR A 71 -17.28 -12.09 -17.87
N ALA A 72 -17.94 -11.15 -17.22
CA ALA A 72 -19.31 -10.78 -17.61
C ALA A 72 -19.32 -10.15 -19.00
N ALA A 73 -18.33 -9.32 -19.29
CA ALA A 73 -18.32 -8.57 -20.53
C ALA A 73 -17.89 -9.43 -21.72
N SER A 74 -17.02 -10.38 -21.49
CA SER A 74 -16.44 -11.13 -22.60
C SER A 74 -17.03 -12.50 -22.79
N GLU A 75 -18.14 -12.74 -22.18
CA GLU A 75 -18.83 -14.00 -22.41
C GLU A 75 -19.26 -14.10 -23.84
N PRO A 76 -19.14 -15.21 -24.40
CA PRO A 76 -18.46 -16.41 -23.94
C PRO A 76 -17.05 -16.48 -24.42
N ALA A 77 -16.63 -15.50 -25.04
CA ALA A 77 -15.39 -15.55 -25.76
C ALA A 77 -14.20 -15.61 -24.85
N GLY A 78 -14.42 -15.87 -23.88
CA GLY A 78 -13.40 -15.96 -23.02
C GLY A 78 -12.00 -15.81 -23.36
N LYS A 79 -12.15 -15.67 -23.52
CA LYS A 79 -11.32 -15.56 -23.38
C LYS A 79 -10.35 -15.15 -23.08
N LYS A 80 -10.05 -14.96 -22.95
CA LYS A 80 -9.20 -14.62 -22.81
C LYS A 80 -8.47 -14.19 -22.22
N LYS A 81 -8.31 -14.15 -21.85
CA LYS A 81 -7.65 -13.77 -21.22
C LYS A 81 -6.73 -13.39 -21.10
N SER A 82 -6.60 -13.19 -20.97
CA SER A 82 -5.74 -12.75 -20.77
C SER A 82 -4.92 -12.33 -20.74
N THR A 83 -4.80 -12.35 -20.96
CA THR A 83 -3.88 -11.91 -20.94
C THR A 83 -3.28 -11.26 -20.47
N VAL A 84 -3.10 -11.13 -20.41
CA VAL A 84 -2.33 -10.57 -19.98
C VAL A 84 -1.94 -10.39 -19.34
#